data_9c09354b105127a95f73b90adffe66bd
#
_entry.id   9c09354b105127a95f73b90adffe66bd
#
_cell.length_a   1.000
_cell.length_b   1.000
_cell.length_c   1.000
_cell.angle_alpha   90.00
_cell.angle_beta   90.00
_cell.angle_gamma   90.00
#
_symmetry.space_group_name_H-M   'P 1'
#
loop_
_entity.id
_entity.type
_entity.pdbx_description
1 polymer ?
#
loop_
_entity_poly.entity_id
_entity_poly.type
_entity_poly.pdbx_seq_one_letter_code
_entity_poly.pdbx_strand_id
1 'polypeptide(L)'
;MNILVDANILVRLRDAASLHHVPCAEAIQRAIDKGDILMVCTQTLIEYWVVATRPIDVNGLGLTPAQAETDLQDFRQTFLVLPEPPDVGERWQELVARYRVSGRPSHDARYAALMLAHGIT
;
A
#
# COMPACT_ATOMS: atom_id res chain seq x y z
N MET A 1 -3.78 -16.89 -4.24
CA MET A 1 -2.75 -15.96 -4.72
C MET A 1 -2.48 -14.92 -3.66
N ASN A 2 -1.23 -14.53 -3.50
CA ASN A 2 -0.86 -13.45 -2.58
C ASN A 2 -0.77 -12.14 -3.36
N ILE A 3 -1.49 -11.12 -2.91
CA ILE A 3 -1.59 -9.85 -3.60
C ILE A 3 -1.16 -8.73 -2.67
N LEU A 4 -0.14 -7.96 -3.07
CA LEU A 4 0.26 -6.76 -2.35
C LEU A 4 -0.58 -5.59 -2.87
N VAL A 5 -1.35 -4.98 -1.98
CA VAL A 5 -2.24 -3.86 -2.29
C VAL A 5 -1.47 -2.56 -2.15
N ASP A 6 -1.55 -1.67 -3.14
CA ASP A 6 -0.88 -0.38 -3.04
C ASP A 6 -1.75 0.69 -2.36
N ALA A 7 -1.12 1.82 -2.02
CA ALA A 7 -1.80 2.89 -1.29
C ALA A 7 -2.96 3.52 -2.07
N ASN A 8 -2.89 3.54 -3.41
CA ASN A 8 -3.97 4.10 -4.23
C ASN A 8 -5.27 3.32 -4.06
N ILE A 9 -5.17 2.00 -3.91
CA ILE A 9 -6.35 1.15 -3.67
C ILE A 9 -6.97 1.50 -2.32
N LEU A 10 -6.15 1.68 -1.28
CA LEU A 10 -6.64 2.07 0.05
C LEU A 10 -7.35 3.43 0.01
N VAL A 11 -6.78 4.39 -0.71
CA VAL A 11 -7.39 5.72 -0.87
C VAL A 11 -8.76 5.59 -1.56
N ARG A 12 -8.87 4.81 -2.62
CA ARG A 12 -10.13 4.59 -3.34
C ARG A 12 -11.17 3.87 -2.50
N LEU A 13 -10.74 2.94 -1.65
CA LEU A 13 -11.65 2.27 -0.72
C LEU A 13 -12.21 3.24 0.32
N ARG A 14 -11.44 4.21 0.75
CA ARG A 14 -11.86 5.19 1.76
C ARG A 14 -12.71 6.31 1.17
N ASP A 15 -12.43 6.72 -0.06
CA ASP A 15 -13.08 7.85 -0.71
C ASP A 15 -14.34 7.42 -1.45
N ALA A 16 -15.48 7.45 -0.77
CA ALA A 16 -16.78 7.05 -1.33
C ALA A 16 -17.23 7.95 -2.49
N ALA A 17 -16.67 9.17 -2.61
CA ALA A 17 -16.96 10.07 -3.71
C ALA A 17 -16.17 9.78 -4.98
N SER A 18 -15.15 8.93 -4.90
CA SER A 18 -14.33 8.56 -6.05
C SER A 18 -15.13 7.71 -7.04
N LEU A 19 -14.93 7.95 -8.34
CA LEU A 19 -15.46 7.10 -9.41
C LEU A 19 -14.92 5.67 -9.32
N HIS A 20 -13.79 5.47 -8.67
CA HIS A 20 -13.13 4.17 -8.54
C HIS A 20 -13.52 3.42 -7.26
N HIS A 21 -14.34 4.04 -6.38
CA HIS A 21 -14.68 3.44 -5.09
C HIS A 21 -15.39 2.09 -5.24
N VAL A 22 -16.50 2.06 -5.97
CA VAL A 22 -17.28 0.83 -6.14
C VAL A 22 -16.50 -0.25 -6.88
N PRO A 23 -15.82 0.03 -8.02
CA PRO A 23 -15.00 -0.98 -8.69
C PRO A 23 -13.90 -1.54 -7.80
N CYS A 24 -13.23 -0.71 -7.00
CA CYS A 24 -12.20 -1.17 -6.07
C CYS A 24 -12.79 -2.06 -4.97
N ALA A 25 -13.89 -1.64 -4.34
CA ALA A 25 -14.53 -2.42 -3.29
C ALA A 25 -14.99 -3.78 -3.81
N GLU A 26 -15.57 -3.83 -5.01
CA GLU A 26 -15.99 -5.07 -5.63
C GLU A 26 -14.81 -5.97 -5.98
N ALA A 27 -13.70 -5.41 -6.50
CA ALA A 27 -12.50 -6.17 -6.81
C ALA A 27 -11.88 -6.79 -5.57
N ILE A 28 -11.82 -6.05 -4.47
CA ILE A 28 -11.31 -6.55 -3.18
C ILE A 28 -12.22 -7.68 -2.67
N GLN A 29 -13.54 -7.50 -2.73
CA GLN A 29 -14.47 -8.53 -2.27
C GLN A 29 -14.35 -9.80 -3.11
N ARG A 30 -14.22 -9.68 -4.44
CA ARG A 30 -14.03 -10.84 -5.32
C ARG A 30 -12.72 -11.59 -4.99
N ALA A 31 -11.64 -10.86 -4.71
CA ALA A 31 -10.37 -11.47 -4.34
C ALA A 31 -10.49 -12.24 -3.02
N ILE A 32 -11.16 -11.68 -2.03
CA ILE A 32 -11.42 -12.33 -0.75
C ILE A 32 -12.25 -13.60 -0.96
N ASP A 33 -13.30 -13.51 -1.76
CA ASP A 33 -14.20 -14.65 -2.03
C ASP A 33 -13.50 -15.79 -2.76
N LYS A 34 -12.50 -15.46 -3.60
CA LYS A 34 -11.66 -16.47 -4.26
C LYS A 34 -10.64 -17.12 -3.34
N GLY A 35 -10.46 -16.60 -2.14
CA GLY A 35 -9.44 -17.09 -1.22
C GLY A 35 -8.06 -16.47 -1.41
N ASP A 36 -7.95 -15.38 -2.16
CA ASP A 36 -6.69 -14.63 -2.29
C ASP A 36 -6.34 -13.96 -0.95
N ILE A 37 -5.04 -13.88 -0.67
CA ILE A 37 -4.52 -13.19 0.51
C ILE A 37 -4.11 -11.79 0.10
N LEU A 38 -4.80 -10.79 0.64
CA LEU A 38 -4.53 -9.38 0.39
C LEU A 38 -3.62 -8.85 1.48
N MET A 39 -2.52 -8.21 1.07
CA MET A 39 -1.45 -7.80 1.97
C MET A 39 -1.13 -6.32 1.77
N VAL A 40 -0.72 -5.69 2.85
CA VAL A 40 -0.12 -4.35 2.85
C VAL A 40 1.22 -4.41 3.58
N CYS A 41 2.03 -3.38 3.41
CA CYS A 41 3.28 -3.26 4.16
C CYS A 41 3.35 -1.88 4.82
N THR A 42 4.35 -1.65 5.65
CA THR A 42 4.52 -0.38 6.35
C THR A 42 4.57 0.80 5.37
N GLN A 43 5.27 0.67 4.25
CA GLN A 43 5.33 1.74 3.24
C GLN A 43 3.95 2.07 2.67
N THR A 44 3.11 1.08 2.43
CA THR A 44 1.73 1.28 1.97
C THR A 44 0.94 2.14 2.96
N LEU A 45 1.07 1.82 4.25
CA LEU A 45 0.37 2.56 5.31
C LEU A 45 0.88 4.00 5.43
N ILE A 46 2.20 4.20 5.29
CA ILE A 46 2.79 5.54 5.32
C ILE A 46 2.29 6.38 4.14
N GLU A 47 2.31 5.84 2.94
CA GLU A 47 1.83 6.53 1.74
C GLU A 47 0.35 6.86 1.84
N TYR A 48 -0.45 5.93 2.36
CA TYR A 48 -1.86 6.20 2.63
C TYR A 48 -2.04 7.37 3.60
N TRP A 49 -1.30 7.38 4.71
CA TRP A 49 -1.37 8.45 5.70
C TRP A 49 -1.09 9.82 5.08
N VAL A 50 -0.06 9.92 4.24
CA VAL A 50 0.30 11.17 3.57
C VAL A 50 -0.87 11.69 2.74
N VAL A 51 -1.50 10.85 1.93
CA VAL A 51 -2.65 11.25 1.10
C VAL A 51 -3.88 11.54 1.96
N ALA A 52 -4.15 10.69 2.95
CA ALA A 52 -5.33 10.81 3.80
C ALA A 52 -5.36 12.15 4.57
N THR A 53 -4.21 12.57 5.09
CA THR A 53 -4.11 13.78 5.90
C THR A 53 -3.77 15.04 5.09
N ARG A 54 -3.45 14.90 3.81
CA ARG A 54 -3.19 16.03 2.93
C ARG A 54 -4.49 16.78 2.63
N PRO A 55 -4.46 18.13 2.52
CA PRO A 55 -5.67 18.90 2.20
C PRO A 55 -6.31 18.48 0.87
N ILE A 56 -7.63 18.65 0.79
CA ILE A 56 -8.41 18.28 -0.40
C ILE A 56 -7.94 19.05 -1.64
N ASP A 57 -7.57 20.31 -1.50
CA ASP A 57 -7.11 21.17 -2.59
C ASP A 57 -5.73 20.81 -3.13
N VAL A 58 -5.02 19.90 -2.46
CA VAL A 58 -3.73 19.35 -2.93
C VAL A 58 -3.79 17.83 -3.10
N ASN A 59 -4.90 17.34 -3.59
CA ASN A 59 -5.15 15.92 -3.89
C ASN A 59 -5.13 14.99 -2.67
N GLY A 60 -5.52 15.51 -1.50
CA GLY A 60 -5.65 14.72 -0.28
C GLY A 60 -7.10 14.42 0.05
N LEU A 61 -7.31 13.63 1.09
CA LEU A 61 -8.65 13.34 1.60
C LEU A 61 -9.08 14.34 2.69
N GLY A 62 -8.16 15.17 3.18
CA GLY A 62 -8.46 16.17 4.19
C GLY A 62 -8.85 15.60 5.55
N LEU A 63 -8.46 14.37 5.85
CA LEU A 63 -8.78 13.73 7.12
C LEU A 63 -7.91 14.27 8.25
N THR A 64 -8.44 14.24 9.47
CA THR A 64 -7.62 14.51 10.65
C THR A 64 -6.69 13.32 10.91
N PRO A 65 -5.58 13.52 11.64
CA PRO A 65 -4.75 12.40 12.08
C PRO A 65 -5.53 11.34 12.85
N ALA A 66 -6.50 11.72 13.67
CA ALA A 66 -7.33 10.76 14.41
C ALA A 66 -8.17 9.89 13.47
N GLN A 67 -8.74 10.48 12.42
CA GLN A 67 -9.50 9.73 11.41
C GLN A 67 -8.60 8.78 10.63
N ALA A 68 -7.42 9.25 10.21
CA ALA A 68 -6.45 8.42 9.49
C ALA A 68 -5.96 7.25 10.36
N GLU A 69 -5.76 7.46 11.65
CA GLU A 69 -5.39 6.40 12.60
C GLU A 69 -6.47 5.30 12.66
N THR A 70 -7.73 5.70 12.72
CA THR A 70 -8.84 4.74 12.69
C THR A 70 -8.83 3.93 11.39
N ASP A 71 -8.58 4.58 10.25
CA ASP A 71 -8.48 3.89 8.97
C ASP A 71 -7.35 2.87 8.95
N LEU A 72 -6.17 3.21 9.49
CA LEU A 72 -5.06 2.28 9.57
C LEU A 72 -5.38 1.07 10.43
N GLN A 73 -6.08 1.26 11.54
CA GLN A 73 -6.53 0.15 12.39
C GLN A 73 -7.46 -0.79 11.61
N ASP A 74 -8.39 -0.23 10.83
CA ASP A 74 -9.30 -1.01 10.00
C ASP A 74 -8.54 -1.79 8.91
N PHE A 75 -7.56 -1.16 8.27
CA PHE A 75 -6.74 -1.83 7.26
C PHE A 75 -5.93 -2.99 7.86
N ARG A 76 -5.40 -2.82 9.07
CA ARG A 76 -4.68 -3.89 9.76
C ARG A 76 -5.55 -5.08 10.09
N GLN A 77 -6.86 -4.88 10.25
CA GLN A 77 -7.80 -5.97 10.47
C GLN A 77 -8.24 -6.66 9.18
N THR A 78 -8.30 -5.91 8.07
CA THR A 78 -8.76 -6.41 6.77
C THR A 78 -7.64 -7.07 5.98
N PHE A 79 -6.44 -6.49 6.02
CA PHE A 79 -5.29 -6.94 5.24
C PHE A 79 -4.23 -7.56 6.13
N LEU A 80 -3.52 -8.55 5.59
CA LEU A 80 -2.32 -9.06 6.24
C LEU A 80 -1.19 -8.03 6.11
N VAL A 81 -0.62 -7.62 7.24
CA VAL A 81 0.52 -6.70 7.23
C VAL A 81 1.81 -7.51 7.13
N LEU A 82 2.54 -7.34 6.03
CA LEU A 82 3.82 -8.01 5.84
C LEU A 82 4.88 -7.39 6.76
N PRO A 83 5.59 -8.20 7.56
CA PRO A 83 6.73 -7.70 8.29
C PRO A 83 7.88 -7.37 7.35
N GLU A 84 8.73 -6.43 7.73
CA GLU A 84 9.95 -6.11 6.99
C GLU A 84 11.11 -6.94 7.53
N PRO A 85 11.66 -7.89 6.75
CA PRO A 85 12.87 -8.60 7.16
C PRO A 85 14.06 -7.65 7.30
N PRO A 86 15.04 -7.97 8.16
CA PRO A 86 16.20 -7.08 8.37
C PRO A 86 17.00 -6.78 7.10
N ASP A 87 16.96 -7.65 6.08
CA ASP A 87 17.73 -7.51 4.85
C ASP A 87 17.01 -6.74 3.74
N VAL A 88 15.82 -6.20 3.99
CA VAL A 88 15.08 -5.44 2.96
C VAL A 88 15.90 -4.24 2.46
N GLY A 89 16.56 -3.52 3.36
CA GLY A 89 17.40 -2.39 2.96
C GLY A 89 18.53 -2.79 2.02
N GLU A 90 19.21 -3.88 2.32
CA GLU A 90 20.29 -4.40 1.45
C GLU A 90 19.76 -4.86 0.10
N ARG A 91 18.63 -5.57 0.08
CA ARG A 91 17.99 -6.01 -1.16
C ARG A 91 17.56 -4.82 -2.01
N TRP A 92 17.01 -3.79 -1.39
CA TRP A 92 16.65 -2.56 -2.08
C TRP A 92 17.89 -1.90 -2.70
N GLN A 93 18.97 -1.79 -1.95
CA GLN A 93 20.21 -1.19 -2.42
C GLN A 93 20.78 -1.95 -3.62
N GLU A 94 20.77 -3.27 -3.60
CA GLU A 94 21.18 -4.11 -4.71
C GLU A 94 20.34 -3.86 -5.97
N LEU A 95 19.01 -3.74 -5.80
CA LEU A 95 18.11 -3.50 -6.92
C LEU A 95 18.35 -2.14 -7.57
N VAL A 96 18.43 -1.07 -6.77
CA VAL A 96 18.59 0.27 -7.34
C VAL A 96 19.97 0.44 -7.98
N ALA A 97 21.01 -0.18 -7.43
CA ALA A 97 22.33 -0.16 -8.02
C ALA A 97 22.38 -0.95 -9.32
N ARG A 98 21.83 -2.16 -9.32
CA ARG A 98 21.86 -3.06 -10.48
C ARG A 98 21.10 -2.49 -11.68
N TYR A 99 19.92 -1.91 -11.45
CA TYR A 99 19.08 -1.39 -12.51
C TYR A 99 19.21 0.13 -12.69
N ARG A 100 20.17 0.75 -12.00
CA ARG A 100 20.47 2.19 -12.10
C ARG A 100 19.22 3.05 -11.91
N VAL A 101 18.42 2.70 -10.91
CA VAL A 101 17.20 3.42 -10.57
C VAL A 101 17.57 4.77 -9.96
N SER A 102 16.91 5.84 -10.38
CA SER A 102 17.14 7.18 -9.85
C SER A 102 15.82 7.92 -9.60
N GLY A 103 15.82 8.79 -8.59
CA GLY A 103 14.66 9.61 -8.26
C GLY A 103 13.53 8.80 -7.62
N ARG A 104 12.29 9.20 -7.89
CA ARG A 104 11.10 8.62 -7.29
C ARG A 104 10.95 7.10 -7.44
N PRO A 105 11.29 6.48 -8.59
CA PRO A 105 11.22 5.02 -8.69
C PRO A 105 12.05 4.27 -7.66
N SER A 106 13.00 4.94 -6.99
CA SER A 106 13.78 4.35 -5.91
C SER A 106 12.90 3.94 -4.71
N HIS A 107 11.82 4.68 -4.44
CA HIS A 107 10.85 4.32 -3.41
C HIS A 107 10.03 3.09 -3.81
N ASP A 108 9.67 2.98 -5.09
CA ASP A 108 8.92 1.84 -5.60
C ASP A 108 9.76 0.56 -5.59
N ALA A 109 11.07 0.67 -5.77
CA ALA A 109 11.99 -0.46 -5.68
C ALA A 109 11.96 -1.13 -4.30
N ARG A 110 11.58 -0.41 -3.24
CA ARG A 110 11.42 -0.98 -1.90
C ARG A 110 10.31 -2.03 -1.85
N TYR A 111 9.21 -1.81 -2.58
CA TYR A 111 8.15 -2.83 -2.72
C TYR A 111 8.70 -4.11 -3.37
N ALA A 112 9.47 -3.96 -4.44
CA ALA A 112 10.08 -5.11 -5.12
C ALA A 112 11.02 -5.87 -4.18
N ALA A 113 11.85 -5.16 -3.41
CA ALA A 113 12.75 -5.77 -2.44
C ALA A 113 11.99 -6.55 -1.36
N LEU A 114 10.89 -5.97 -0.85
CA LEU A 114 10.05 -6.62 0.14
C LEU A 114 9.38 -7.87 -0.43
N MET A 115 8.85 -7.78 -1.64
CA MET A 115 8.21 -8.92 -2.31
C MET A 115 9.20 -10.06 -2.53
N LEU A 116 10.41 -9.74 -2.98
CA LEU A 116 11.46 -10.75 -3.16
C LEU A 116 11.85 -11.40 -1.83
N ALA A 117 11.92 -10.63 -0.75
CA ALA A 117 12.24 -11.15 0.58
C ALA A 117 11.18 -12.12 1.08
N HIS A 118 9.93 -11.99 0.65
CA HIS A 118 8.82 -12.87 1.00
C HIS A 118 8.52 -13.94 -0.06
N GLY A 119 9.31 -14.01 -1.13
CA GLY A 119 9.06 -14.95 -2.22
C GLY A 119 7.79 -14.66 -3.02
N ILE A 120 7.35 -13.41 -3.04
CA ILE A 120 6.19 -12.98 -3.82
C ILE A 120 6.68 -12.52 -5.19
N THR A 121 6.11 -13.05 -6.24
CA THR A 121 6.43 -12.67 -7.63
C THR A 121 5.18 -12.16 -8.42
#